data_d77b203e800d015ae57699959627b86b
#
_entry.id   d77b203e800d015ae57699959627b86b
#
_cell.length_a   1.000
_cell.length_b   1.000
_cell.length_c   1.000
_cell.angle_alpha   90.00
_cell.angle_beta   90.00
_cell.angle_gamma   90.00
#
_symmetry.space_group_name_H-M   'P 1'
#
loop_
_entity.id
_entity.type
_entity.pdbx_description
1 polymer ?
#
loop_
_entity_poly.entity_id
_entity_poly.type
_entity_poly.pdbx_seq_one_letter_code
_entity_poly.pdbx_strand_id
1 'polypeptide(L)'
;MLPDFIIIGSMKSGTTTLYRNLSAHPDVDMSREKETDFFVAEKNWRLGLDWYSGQFLPQGTRKRGEASPNYTKSRDFPGVPERIAQHCPDARLIYIVRDPVVRAESQFRHSFLLGALDDLDMATFEGSHGYHHIVDASRYAHQIDAYLEHFSKEALLILDFDRLVQSPQMVMDQVTAHIGIAPHPIDGLGLHNDSAQLSRVPAPILRFAHSSTGRALADLVSRETRDKIRGFLAKGKARKTPPFSDGLRASIRRDLSADTDRFRKITGQDFAHWQV
;
A
#
# COMPACT_ATOMS: atom_id res chain seq x y z
N MET A 1 4.85 16.35 15.68
CA MET A 1 4.18 16.92 14.50
C MET A 1 3.56 15.79 13.69
N LEU A 2 2.39 15.97 13.08
CA LEU A 2 1.65 14.95 12.35
C LEU A 2 1.78 15.18 10.84
N PRO A 3 1.45 14.19 9.99
CA PRO A 3 1.60 14.31 8.54
C PRO A 3 0.62 15.32 7.93
N ASP A 4 1.09 16.02 6.91
CA ASP A 4 0.29 16.93 6.07
C ASP A 4 -0.42 16.15 4.95
N PHE A 5 0.10 14.95 4.58
CA PHE A 5 -0.53 14.05 3.61
C PHE A 5 -0.25 12.58 3.91
N ILE A 6 -1.15 11.70 3.47
CA ILE A 6 -1.07 10.26 3.70
C ILE A 6 -1.38 9.50 2.41
N ILE A 7 -0.50 8.62 1.98
CA ILE A 7 -0.76 7.62 0.94
C ILE A 7 -1.46 6.43 1.59
N ILE A 8 -2.79 6.39 1.51
CA ILE A 8 -3.63 5.42 2.22
C ILE A 8 -3.67 4.04 1.57
N GLY A 9 -3.23 3.89 0.35
CA GLY A 9 -3.27 2.62 -0.41
C GLY A 9 -3.17 2.85 -1.91
N SER A 10 -3.47 1.81 -2.71
CA SER A 10 -3.80 0.45 -2.30
C SER A 10 -2.56 -0.43 -2.28
N MET A 11 -2.62 -1.51 -1.51
CA MET A 11 -1.55 -2.52 -1.52
C MET A 11 -1.36 -3.08 -2.94
N LYS A 12 -0.10 -3.19 -3.39
CA LYS A 12 0.31 -3.69 -4.72
C LYS A 12 -0.03 -2.78 -5.90
N SER A 13 -0.25 -1.49 -5.66
CA SER A 13 -0.52 -0.47 -6.69
C SER A 13 0.55 0.61 -6.79
N GLY A 14 1.78 0.38 -6.31
CA GLY A 14 2.88 1.33 -6.53
C GLY A 14 3.11 2.35 -5.41
N THR A 15 2.53 2.18 -4.22
CA THR A 15 2.76 3.08 -3.06
C THR A 15 4.24 3.20 -2.67
N THR A 16 5.05 2.17 -2.90
CA THR A 16 6.51 2.21 -2.65
C THR A 16 7.22 3.15 -3.64
N THR A 17 6.80 3.16 -4.89
CA THR A 17 7.33 4.07 -5.92
C THR A 17 6.98 5.51 -5.57
N LEU A 18 5.71 5.80 -5.22
CA LEU A 18 5.31 7.14 -4.77
C LEU A 18 6.08 7.59 -3.54
N TYR A 19 6.19 6.73 -2.51
CA TYR A 19 6.94 7.03 -1.29
C TYR A 19 8.39 7.42 -1.60
N ARG A 20 9.07 6.68 -2.49
CA ARG A 20 10.47 6.96 -2.85
C ARG A 20 10.63 8.24 -3.65
N ASN A 21 9.74 8.48 -4.62
CA ASN A 21 9.76 9.71 -5.40
C ASN A 21 9.55 10.93 -4.50
N LEU A 22 8.60 10.85 -3.57
CA LEU A 22 8.35 11.90 -2.59
C LEU A 22 9.50 12.06 -1.59
N SER A 23 10.15 10.97 -1.18
CA SER A 23 11.34 11.04 -0.31
C SER A 23 12.53 11.75 -0.96
N ALA A 24 12.59 11.78 -2.29
CA ALA A 24 13.63 12.49 -3.04
C ALA A 24 13.29 13.97 -3.27
N HIS A 25 12.04 14.39 -3.02
CA HIS A 25 11.61 15.77 -3.22
C HIS A 25 12.14 16.67 -2.11
N PRO A 26 12.77 17.85 -2.44
CA PRO A 26 13.40 18.71 -1.45
C PRO A 26 12.45 19.30 -0.40
N ASP A 27 11.16 19.51 -0.78
CA ASP A 27 10.14 20.08 0.10
C ASP A 27 9.28 19.04 0.81
N VAL A 28 9.69 17.76 0.79
CA VAL A 28 8.97 16.66 1.44
C VAL A 28 9.83 16.01 2.53
N ASP A 29 9.18 15.65 3.63
CA ASP A 29 9.73 14.83 4.71
C ASP A 29 8.83 13.60 4.87
N MET A 30 9.25 12.47 4.29
CA MET A 30 8.53 11.21 4.45
C MET A 30 8.87 10.56 5.79
N SER A 31 7.89 9.86 6.39
CA SER A 31 8.10 9.08 7.60
C SER A 31 9.36 8.20 7.49
N ARG A 32 10.14 8.11 8.59
CA ARG A 32 11.37 7.29 8.64
C ARG A 32 11.10 5.83 8.29
N GLU A 33 9.98 5.31 8.78
CA GLU A 33 9.50 3.99 8.42
C GLU A 33 8.44 4.11 7.33
N LYS A 34 8.64 3.40 6.21
CA LYS A 34 7.56 3.17 5.28
C LYS A 34 6.61 2.15 5.90
N GLU A 35 5.30 2.40 5.76
CA GLU A 35 4.24 1.57 6.36
C GLU A 35 4.30 1.62 7.89
N THR A 36 4.14 2.84 8.44
CA THR A 36 4.04 3.05 9.88
C THR A 36 2.88 2.25 10.48
N ASP A 37 1.82 2.01 9.69
CA ASP A 37 0.58 1.35 10.12
C ASP A 37 0.06 1.91 11.46
N PHE A 38 0.37 3.18 11.76
CA PHE A 38 0.06 3.79 13.04
C PHE A 38 -1.44 3.77 13.34
N PHE A 39 -2.26 4.20 12.39
CA PHE A 39 -3.71 4.26 12.58
C PHE A 39 -4.41 2.90 12.56
N VAL A 40 -3.68 1.79 12.44
CA VAL A 40 -4.21 0.42 12.59
C VAL A 40 -4.17 0.01 14.05
N ALA A 41 -5.36 -0.17 14.69
CA ALA A 41 -5.48 -0.47 16.12
C ALA A 41 -4.75 -1.77 16.50
N GLU A 42 -4.82 -2.77 15.65
CA GLU A 42 -4.22 -4.09 15.82
C GLU A 42 -2.69 -4.08 15.67
N LYS A 43 -2.10 -2.95 15.27
CA LYS A 43 -0.66 -2.83 15.02
C LYS A 43 -0.02 -1.77 15.94
N ASN A 44 0.20 -0.57 15.40
CA ASN A 44 1.07 0.42 16.02
C ASN A 44 0.33 1.56 16.75
N TRP A 45 -1.00 1.57 16.74
CA TRP A 45 -1.81 2.56 17.46
C TRP A 45 -1.43 2.69 18.94
N ARG A 46 -1.16 1.55 19.59
CA ARG A 46 -0.74 1.48 20.99
C ARG A 46 0.57 2.19 21.33
N LEU A 47 1.40 2.50 20.32
CA LEU A 47 2.68 3.19 20.50
C LEU A 47 2.50 4.69 20.78
N GLY A 48 1.30 5.22 20.55
CA GLY A 48 0.92 6.59 20.86
C GLY A 48 1.45 7.63 19.86
N LEU A 49 0.87 8.83 19.96
CA LEU A 49 1.16 9.94 19.06
C LEU A 49 2.61 10.43 19.15
N ASP A 50 3.28 10.27 20.28
CA ASP A 50 4.69 10.66 20.43
C ASP A 50 5.59 9.80 19.55
N TRP A 51 5.36 8.48 19.51
CA TRP A 51 6.06 7.58 18.60
C TRP A 51 5.80 7.97 17.15
N TYR A 52 4.53 8.23 16.82
CA TYR A 52 4.15 8.58 15.46
C TYR A 52 4.74 9.92 15.01
N SER A 53 4.67 10.94 15.86
CA SER A 53 5.29 12.24 15.57
C SER A 53 6.81 12.16 15.43
N GLY A 54 7.44 11.22 16.13
CA GLY A 54 8.86 10.91 16.03
C GLY A 54 9.28 10.28 14.69
N GLN A 55 8.34 9.88 13.84
CA GLN A 55 8.63 9.40 12.48
C GLN A 55 9.05 10.53 11.53
N PHE A 56 8.77 11.79 11.87
CA PHE A 56 9.01 12.95 11.05
C PHE A 56 10.09 13.84 11.66
N LEU A 57 10.72 14.68 10.84
CA LEU A 57 11.69 15.66 11.33
C LEU A 57 11.00 16.67 12.26
N PRO A 58 11.63 17.03 13.40
CA PRO A 58 10.99 17.83 14.43
C PRO A 58 10.76 19.30 14.02
N GLN A 59 11.49 19.80 13.03
CA GLN A 59 11.43 21.19 12.56
C GLN A 59 11.58 21.27 11.05
N GLY A 60 10.94 22.27 10.42
CA GLY A 60 11.07 22.55 8.99
C GLY A 60 9.76 22.98 8.36
N THR A 61 9.87 23.55 7.16
CA THR A 61 8.74 23.97 6.31
C THR A 61 8.31 22.88 5.32
N ARG A 62 8.98 21.71 5.35
CA ARG A 62 8.68 20.61 4.45
C ARG A 62 7.32 19.97 4.77
N LYS A 63 6.62 19.54 3.74
CA LYS A 63 5.40 18.73 3.86
C LYS A 63 5.73 17.33 4.36
N ARG A 64 5.11 16.92 5.45
CA ARG A 64 5.29 15.60 6.04
C ARG A 64 4.32 14.60 5.46
N GLY A 65 4.83 13.44 5.09
CA GLY A 65 4.01 12.40 4.50
C GLY A 65 4.32 11.01 5.00
N GLU A 66 3.34 10.14 4.92
CA GLU A 66 3.54 8.71 5.12
C GLU A 66 2.82 7.87 4.05
N ALA A 67 3.11 6.56 4.02
CA ALA A 67 2.48 5.60 3.11
C ALA A 67 2.23 4.27 3.80
N SER A 68 0.98 4.00 4.14
CA SER A 68 0.53 2.77 4.79
C SER A 68 -0.65 2.12 4.05
N PRO A 69 -0.38 1.19 3.09
CA PRO A 69 -1.43 0.58 2.26
C PRO A 69 -2.46 -0.24 3.03
N ASN A 70 -2.20 -0.58 4.29
CA ASN A 70 -3.18 -1.23 5.16
C ASN A 70 -4.34 -0.32 5.57
N TYR A 71 -4.22 0.98 5.39
CA TYR A 71 -5.28 1.94 5.72
C TYR A 71 -6.52 1.79 4.82
N THR A 72 -6.39 1.16 3.66
CA THR A 72 -7.51 0.79 2.79
C THR A 72 -7.78 -0.72 2.79
N LYS A 73 -7.87 -1.30 3.98
CA LYS A 73 -8.33 -2.66 4.26
C LYS A 73 -9.35 -2.62 5.38
N SER A 74 -10.47 -1.96 5.13
CA SER A 74 -11.50 -1.63 6.14
C SER A 74 -12.05 -2.87 6.87
N ARG A 75 -12.15 -4.01 6.18
CA ARG A 75 -12.59 -5.27 6.79
C ARG A 75 -11.59 -5.83 7.79
N ASP A 76 -10.30 -5.75 7.48
CA ASP A 76 -9.24 -6.27 8.36
C ASP A 76 -8.90 -5.26 9.48
N PHE A 77 -9.00 -3.97 9.18
CA PHE A 77 -8.56 -2.88 10.04
C PHE A 77 -9.63 -1.78 10.10
N PRO A 78 -10.73 -1.99 10.85
CA PRO A 78 -11.80 -1.00 10.97
C PRO A 78 -11.35 0.24 11.76
N GLY A 79 -12.04 1.36 11.53
CA GLY A 79 -11.85 2.60 12.28
C GLY A 79 -10.57 3.38 11.96
N VAL A 80 -9.90 3.06 10.85
CA VAL A 80 -8.71 3.80 10.38
C VAL A 80 -9.07 5.21 9.90
N PRO A 81 -10.09 5.40 9.02
CA PRO A 81 -10.47 6.73 8.55
C PRO A 81 -10.85 7.68 9.68
N GLU A 82 -11.59 7.20 10.68
CA GLU A 82 -12.01 7.96 11.86
C GLU A 82 -10.80 8.43 12.67
N ARG A 83 -9.83 7.53 12.91
CA ARG A 83 -8.60 7.87 13.65
C ARG A 83 -7.74 8.87 12.88
N ILE A 84 -7.64 8.75 11.56
CA ILE A 84 -6.94 9.74 10.73
C ILE A 84 -7.66 11.09 10.82
N ALA A 85 -8.98 11.15 10.65
CA ALA A 85 -9.75 12.38 10.72
C ALA A 85 -9.65 13.06 12.10
N GLN A 86 -9.66 12.27 13.17
CA GLN A 86 -9.53 12.80 14.52
C GLN A 86 -8.19 13.48 14.79
N HIS A 87 -7.10 12.99 14.22
CA HIS A 87 -5.75 13.45 14.54
C HIS A 87 -5.10 14.28 13.41
N CYS A 88 -5.51 14.06 12.17
CA CYS A 88 -5.00 14.72 10.97
C CYS A 88 -6.15 15.20 10.07
N PRO A 89 -7.08 16.05 10.58
CA PRO A 89 -8.30 16.44 9.85
C PRO A 89 -8.01 17.17 8.54
N ASP A 90 -6.87 17.88 8.45
CA ASP A 90 -6.47 18.66 7.30
C ASP A 90 -5.54 17.89 6.35
N ALA A 91 -5.26 16.60 6.63
CA ALA A 91 -4.35 15.82 5.81
C ALA A 91 -4.90 15.61 4.40
N ARG A 92 -4.03 15.77 3.40
CA ARG A 92 -4.33 15.38 2.02
C ARG A 92 -4.16 13.86 1.88
N LEU A 93 -5.17 13.20 1.33
CA LEU A 93 -5.16 11.75 1.14
C LEU A 93 -4.83 11.41 -0.31
N ILE A 94 -3.99 10.41 -0.50
CA ILE A 94 -3.60 9.92 -1.83
C ILE A 94 -3.92 8.43 -1.88
N TYR A 95 -4.75 8.05 -2.84
CA TYR A 95 -5.12 6.67 -3.07
C TYR A 95 -4.75 6.26 -4.49
N ILE A 96 -3.69 5.44 -4.63
CA ILE A 96 -3.30 4.90 -5.91
C ILE A 96 -3.92 3.53 -6.11
N VAL A 97 -4.61 3.35 -7.21
CA VAL A 97 -5.36 2.14 -7.57
C VAL A 97 -4.78 1.50 -8.83
N ARG A 98 -5.13 0.28 -9.08
CA ARG A 98 -4.71 -0.52 -10.22
C ARG A 98 -5.88 -1.37 -10.68
N ASP A 99 -5.86 -1.92 -11.91
CA ASP A 99 -6.82 -2.96 -12.30
C ASP A 99 -7.07 -3.92 -11.13
N PRO A 100 -8.30 -4.03 -10.64
CA PRO A 100 -8.62 -4.74 -9.39
C PRO A 100 -8.22 -6.22 -9.41
N VAL A 101 -8.35 -6.89 -10.59
CA VAL A 101 -7.97 -8.30 -10.77
C VAL A 101 -6.46 -8.45 -10.75
N VAL A 102 -5.75 -7.59 -11.49
CA VAL A 102 -4.27 -7.61 -11.54
C VAL A 102 -3.67 -7.28 -10.17
N ARG A 103 -4.29 -6.35 -9.42
CA ARG A 103 -3.89 -6.05 -8.05
C ARG A 103 -4.08 -7.26 -7.13
N ALA A 104 -5.23 -7.93 -7.21
CA ALA A 104 -5.54 -9.13 -6.43
C ALA A 104 -4.54 -10.25 -6.72
N GLU A 105 -4.23 -10.52 -7.98
CA GLU A 105 -3.20 -11.49 -8.38
C GLU A 105 -1.82 -11.11 -7.84
N SER A 106 -1.45 -9.83 -7.89
CA SER A 106 -0.18 -9.35 -7.34
C SER A 106 -0.09 -9.53 -5.82
N GLN A 107 -1.20 -9.32 -5.10
CA GLN A 107 -1.27 -9.56 -3.65
C GLN A 107 -1.22 -11.05 -3.34
N PHE A 108 -1.93 -11.90 -4.09
CA PHE A 108 -1.87 -13.35 -3.95
C PHE A 108 -0.43 -13.85 -4.04
N ARG A 109 0.29 -13.48 -5.10
CA ARG A 109 1.72 -13.84 -5.27
C ARG A 109 2.57 -13.36 -4.10
N HIS A 110 2.35 -12.15 -3.64
CA HIS A 110 3.08 -11.57 -2.52
C HIS A 110 2.82 -12.33 -1.22
N SER A 111 1.56 -12.60 -0.88
CA SER A 111 1.17 -13.34 0.32
C SER A 111 1.70 -14.78 0.29
N PHE A 112 1.66 -15.44 -0.86
CA PHE A 112 2.24 -16.77 -1.05
C PHE A 112 3.76 -16.76 -0.82
N LEU A 113 4.47 -15.78 -1.38
CA LEU A 113 5.92 -15.67 -1.21
C LEU A 113 6.33 -15.38 0.23
N LEU A 114 5.49 -14.66 0.98
CA LEU A 114 5.68 -14.42 2.42
C LEU A 114 5.34 -15.63 3.31
N GLY A 115 4.78 -16.71 2.74
CA GLY A 115 4.34 -17.88 3.48
C GLY A 115 3.00 -17.70 4.21
N ALA A 116 2.27 -16.64 3.94
CA ALA A 116 0.95 -16.40 4.52
C ALA A 116 -0.15 -17.29 3.91
N LEU A 117 0.15 -17.98 2.81
CA LEU A 117 -0.74 -18.91 2.09
C LEU A 117 -0.08 -20.27 1.89
N ASP A 118 0.78 -20.71 2.82
CA ASP A 118 1.52 -21.99 2.67
C ASP A 118 0.62 -23.23 2.71
N ASP A 119 -0.48 -23.18 3.47
CA ASP A 119 -1.46 -24.26 3.59
C ASP A 119 -2.61 -24.12 2.57
N LEU A 120 -2.34 -23.44 1.45
CA LEU A 120 -3.34 -23.09 0.46
C LEU A 120 -3.73 -24.33 -0.36
N ASP A 121 -4.99 -24.72 -0.26
CA ASP A 121 -5.65 -25.56 -1.26
C ASP A 121 -6.31 -24.66 -2.31
N MET A 122 -5.82 -24.71 -3.54
CA MET A 122 -6.37 -23.91 -4.64
C MET A 122 -7.81 -24.30 -4.99
N ALA A 123 -8.25 -25.51 -4.69
CA ALA A 123 -9.61 -25.95 -4.94
C ALA A 123 -10.62 -25.29 -3.99
N THR A 124 -10.19 -24.95 -2.78
CA THR A 124 -11.05 -24.32 -1.75
C THR A 124 -10.70 -22.85 -1.50
N PHE A 125 -9.77 -22.29 -2.25
CA PHE A 125 -9.30 -20.92 -2.05
C PHE A 125 -10.42 -19.91 -2.23
N GLU A 126 -11.25 -20.06 -3.26
CA GLU A 126 -12.42 -19.23 -3.50
C GLU A 126 -13.40 -19.38 -2.32
N GLY A 127 -13.70 -18.28 -1.64
CA GLY A 127 -14.49 -18.29 -0.40
C GLY A 127 -13.70 -18.43 0.91
N SER A 128 -12.40 -18.71 0.84
CA SER A 128 -11.53 -18.72 2.03
C SER A 128 -11.29 -17.30 2.60
N HIS A 129 -10.84 -17.23 3.85
CA HIS A 129 -10.41 -15.96 4.44
C HIS A 129 -9.32 -15.29 3.60
N GLY A 130 -8.37 -16.04 3.06
CA GLY A 130 -7.30 -15.52 2.20
C GLY A 130 -7.81 -14.90 0.91
N TYR A 131 -8.85 -15.50 0.29
CA TYR A 131 -9.52 -14.95 -0.87
C TYR A 131 -10.18 -13.61 -0.55
N HIS A 132 -11.00 -13.57 0.51
CA HIS A 132 -11.69 -12.34 0.91
C HIS A 132 -10.70 -11.24 1.29
N HIS A 133 -9.65 -11.55 2.03
CA HIS A 133 -8.59 -10.58 2.36
C HIS A 133 -7.95 -9.95 1.12
N ILE A 134 -7.77 -10.74 0.06
CA ILE A 134 -7.20 -10.25 -1.21
C ILE A 134 -8.23 -9.44 -2.00
N VAL A 135 -9.46 -9.94 -2.14
CA VAL A 135 -10.50 -9.32 -2.95
C VAL A 135 -11.00 -8.01 -2.32
N ASP A 136 -11.20 -7.97 -1.01
CA ASP A 136 -11.70 -6.78 -0.31
C ASP A 136 -10.80 -5.56 -0.50
N ALA A 137 -9.48 -5.73 -0.51
CA ALA A 137 -8.55 -4.63 -0.78
C ALA A 137 -8.63 -4.09 -2.22
N SER A 138 -9.37 -4.77 -3.13
CA SER A 138 -9.71 -4.30 -4.48
C SER A 138 -11.10 -3.69 -4.58
N ARG A 139 -11.91 -3.70 -3.53
CA ARG A 139 -13.22 -3.03 -3.49
C ARG A 139 -13.02 -1.53 -3.22
N TYR A 140 -12.55 -0.83 -4.24
CA TYR A 140 -12.08 0.55 -4.09
C TYR A 140 -13.18 1.53 -3.67
N ALA A 141 -14.40 1.38 -4.18
CA ALA A 141 -15.53 2.19 -3.77
C ALA A 141 -15.83 1.98 -2.28
N HIS A 142 -15.89 0.73 -1.84
CA HIS A 142 -16.09 0.38 -0.44
C HIS A 142 -14.98 0.95 0.46
N GLN A 143 -13.71 0.92 0.02
CA GLN A 143 -12.62 1.47 0.83
C GLN A 143 -12.72 2.99 0.99
N ILE A 144 -13.07 3.74 -0.06
CA ILE A 144 -13.12 5.21 0.04
C ILE A 144 -14.39 5.74 0.70
N ASP A 145 -15.48 4.96 0.80
CA ASP A 145 -16.72 5.39 1.44
C ASP A 145 -16.48 5.92 2.86
N ALA A 146 -15.79 5.11 3.68
CA ALA A 146 -15.49 5.49 5.06
C ALA A 146 -14.60 6.75 5.15
N TYR A 147 -13.74 6.98 4.16
CA TYR A 147 -12.97 8.24 4.10
C TYR A 147 -13.83 9.43 3.72
N LEU A 148 -14.78 9.26 2.79
CA LEU A 148 -15.68 10.33 2.36
C LEU A 148 -16.73 10.73 3.41
N GLU A 149 -16.90 9.93 4.47
CA GLU A 149 -17.68 10.33 5.64
C GLU A 149 -16.96 11.39 6.50
N HIS A 150 -15.63 11.46 6.42
CA HIS A 150 -14.79 12.32 7.26
C HIS A 150 -14.00 13.39 6.50
N PHE A 151 -13.72 13.15 5.23
CA PHE A 151 -12.91 14.03 4.39
C PHE A 151 -13.71 14.49 3.17
N SER A 152 -13.48 15.71 2.73
CA SER A 152 -14.06 16.17 1.47
C SER A 152 -13.46 15.42 0.28
N LYS A 153 -14.19 15.37 -0.83
CA LYS A 153 -13.71 14.72 -2.06
C LYS A 153 -12.42 15.35 -2.58
N GLU A 154 -12.24 16.65 -2.38
CA GLU A 154 -11.06 17.41 -2.78
C GLU A 154 -9.83 17.09 -1.92
N ALA A 155 -10.03 16.57 -0.71
CA ALA A 155 -8.93 16.08 0.12
C ALA A 155 -8.38 14.73 -0.34
N LEU A 156 -9.10 14.00 -1.21
CA LEU A 156 -8.75 12.65 -1.70
C LEU A 156 -8.33 12.70 -3.17
N LEU A 157 -7.05 12.46 -3.45
CA LEU A 157 -6.52 12.29 -4.80
C LEU A 157 -6.52 10.81 -5.20
N ILE A 158 -7.21 10.48 -6.29
CA ILE A 158 -7.21 9.14 -6.88
C ILE A 158 -6.20 9.09 -8.03
N LEU A 159 -5.24 8.18 -7.95
CA LEU A 159 -4.20 7.96 -8.97
C LEU A 159 -4.32 6.57 -9.57
N ASP A 160 -4.00 6.46 -10.85
CA ASP A 160 -3.93 5.20 -11.57
C ASP A 160 -2.47 4.72 -11.64
N PHE A 161 -2.24 3.46 -11.22
CA PHE A 161 -0.92 2.82 -11.28
C PHE A 161 -0.35 2.75 -12.69
N ASP A 162 -1.19 2.46 -13.70
CA ASP A 162 -0.71 2.34 -15.07
C ASP A 162 -0.25 3.70 -15.62
N ARG A 163 -0.89 4.78 -15.21
CA ARG A 163 -0.40 6.15 -15.48
C ARG A 163 0.91 6.45 -14.76
N LEU A 164 1.09 5.98 -13.53
CA LEU A 164 2.36 6.13 -12.82
C LEU A 164 3.51 5.41 -13.56
N VAL A 165 3.20 4.27 -14.20
CA VAL A 165 4.18 3.52 -15.01
C VAL A 165 4.51 4.23 -16.32
N GLN A 166 3.47 4.71 -17.03
CA GLN A 166 3.60 5.28 -18.38
C GLN A 166 4.11 6.73 -18.37
N SER A 167 3.70 7.50 -17.37
CA SER A 167 3.96 8.94 -17.28
C SER A 167 4.24 9.36 -15.83
N PRO A 168 5.34 8.88 -15.24
CA PRO A 168 5.61 9.08 -13.81
C PRO A 168 5.72 10.56 -13.42
N GLN A 169 6.31 11.41 -14.26
CA GLN A 169 6.42 12.84 -13.98
C GLN A 169 5.03 13.50 -13.87
N MET A 170 4.12 13.21 -14.81
CA MET A 170 2.77 13.78 -14.78
C MET A 170 2.01 13.37 -13.50
N VAL A 171 2.16 12.13 -13.06
CA VAL A 171 1.54 11.67 -11.81
C VAL A 171 2.15 12.38 -10.60
N MET A 172 3.48 12.58 -10.58
CA MET A 172 4.12 13.32 -9.49
C MET A 172 3.73 14.79 -9.48
N ASP A 173 3.54 15.43 -10.66
CA ASP A 173 3.05 16.80 -10.75
C ASP A 173 1.61 16.93 -10.19
N GLN A 174 0.75 15.93 -10.42
CA GLN A 174 -0.57 15.86 -9.77
C GLN A 174 -0.46 15.72 -8.25
N VAL A 175 0.46 14.89 -7.76
CA VAL A 175 0.69 14.70 -6.31
C VAL A 175 1.20 16.00 -5.68
N THR A 176 2.21 16.64 -6.25
CA THR A 176 2.78 17.89 -5.72
C THR A 176 1.75 19.03 -5.70
N ALA A 177 0.94 19.15 -6.76
CA ALA A 177 -0.17 20.09 -6.80
C ALA A 177 -1.21 19.80 -5.70
N HIS A 178 -1.57 18.53 -5.48
CA HIS A 178 -2.54 18.13 -4.46
C HIS A 178 -2.06 18.43 -3.02
N ILE A 179 -0.78 18.21 -2.73
CA ILE A 179 -0.20 18.51 -1.41
C ILE A 179 0.27 19.95 -1.26
N GLY A 180 0.16 20.77 -2.32
CA GLY A 180 0.43 22.21 -2.29
C GLY A 180 1.92 22.58 -2.25
N ILE A 181 2.74 21.87 -3.04
CA ILE A 181 4.17 22.18 -3.25
C ILE A 181 4.50 22.32 -4.73
N ALA A 182 5.65 22.91 -5.05
CA ALA A 182 6.12 23.05 -6.43
C ALA A 182 6.45 21.67 -7.04
N PRO A 183 6.29 21.47 -8.36
CA PRO A 183 6.74 20.27 -9.03
C PRO A 183 8.26 20.14 -8.97
N HIS A 184 8.75 18.90 -8.92
CA HIS A 184 10.18 18.56 -8.92
C HIS A 184 10.46 17.46 -9.95
N PRO A 185 11.51 17.56 -10.77
CA PRO A 185 11.88 16.51 -11.71
C PRO A 185 12.15 15.19 -11.03
N ILE A 186 11.69 14.09 -11.64
CA ILE A 186 12.01 12.75 -11.19
C ILE A 186 13.25 12.27 -11.94
N ASP A 187 14.37 12.18 -11.24
CA ASP A 187 15.60 11.63 -11.81
C ASP A 187 15.69 10.12 -11.56
N GLY A 188 15.48 9.33 -12.62
CA GLY A 188 15.92 7.92 -12.68
C GLY A 188 15.27 6.92 -11.71
N LEU A 189 14.20 7.26 -11.03
CA LEU A 189 13.52 6.34 -10.11
C LEU A 189 12.61 5.36 -10.87
N GLY A 190 13.20 4.24 -11.29
CA GLY A 190 12.48 3.14 -11.92
C GLY A 190 11.41 2.52 -11.00
N LEU A 191 10.47 1.79 -11.61
CA LEU A 191 9.50 0.99 -10.88
C LEU A 191 10.21 -0.02 -9.97
N HIS A 192 9.95 0.07 -8.67
CA HIS A 192 10.52 -0.86 -7.70
C HIS A 192 9.61 -2.09 -7.55
N ASN A 193 10.14 -3.25 -7.90
CA ASN A 193 9.44 -4.53 -7.78
C ASN A 193 10.09 -5.39 -6.68
N ASP A 194 9.69 -5.20 -5.43
CA ASP A 194 10.20 -5.95 -4.27
C ASP A 194 9.87 -7.45 -4.35
N SER A 195 8.87 -7.84 -5.15
CA SER A 195 8.42 -9.24 -5.26
C SER A 195 9.48 -10.17 -5.85
N ALA A 196 10.35 -9.66 -6.73
CA ALA A 196 11.42 -10.45 -7.33
C ALA A 196 12.52 -10.85 -6.32
N GLN A 197 12.77 -10.00 -5.33
CA GLN A 197 13.74 -10.31 -4.25
C GLN A 197 13.13 -11.26 -3.22
N LEU A 198 11.86 -11.07 -2.84
CA LEU A 198 11.15 -11.93 -1.89
C LEU A 198 11.07 -13.38 -2.37
N SER A 199 10.94 -13.62 -3.66
CA SER A 199 10.83 -14.96 -4.22
C SER A 199 12.04 -15.86 -3.94
N ARG A 200 13.19 -15.30 -3.57
CA ARG A 200 14.45 -16.01 -3.35
C ARG A 200 14.78 -16.27 -1.88
N VAL A 201 14.03 -15.69 -0.94
CA VAL A 201 14.24 -15.91 0.49
C VAL A 201 13.46 -17.14 0.94
N PRO A 202 14.05 -18.09 1.70
CA PRO A 202 13.33 -19.25 2.20
C PRO A 202 12.13 -18.90 3.09
N ALA A 203 10.99 -19.57 2.90
CA ALA A 203 9.75 -19.31 3.63
C ALA A 203 9.87 -19.35 5.17
N PRO A 204 10.61 -20.30 5.79
CA PRO A 204 10.77 -20.31 7.24
C PRO A 204 11.41 -19.02 7.78
N ILE A 205 12.36 -18.44 7.03
CA ILE A 205 13.02 -17.19 7.41
C ILE A 205 12.04 -16.01 7.31
N LEU A 206 11.23 -15.97 6.25
CA LEU A 206 10.20 -14.95 6.09
C LEU A 206 9.14 -15.06 7.18
N ARG A 207 8.67 -16.29 7.49
CA ARG A 207 7.73 -16.53 8.60
C ARG A 207 8.29 -16.07 9.94
N PHE A 208 9.55 -16.39 10.23
CA PHE A 208 10.21 -15.92 11.45
C PHE A 208 10.31 -14.39 11.47
N ALA A 209 10.74 -13.76 10.38
CA ALA A 209 10.85 -12.30 10.28
C ALA A 209 9.49 -11.58 10.47
N HIS A 210 8.38 -12.23 10.10
CA HIS A 210 7.02 -11.70 10.28
C HIS A 210 6.36 -12.11 11.60
N SER A 211 6.99 -12.98 12.42
CA SER A 211 6.52 -13.31 13.76
C SER A 211 6.71 -12.14 14.73
N SER A 212 6.01 -12.17 15.87
CA SER A 212 6.17 -11.14 16.93
C SER A 212 7.61 -11.05 17.43
N THR A 213 8.27 -12.17 17.64
CA THR A 213 9.68 -12.26 18.04
C THR A 213 10.63 -11.77 16.95
N GLY A 214 10.39 -12.14 15.70
CA GLY A 214 11.21 -11.68 14.57
C GLY A 214 11.10 -10.18 14.35
N ARG A 215 9.93 -9.59 14.53
CA ARG A 215 9.72 -8.14 14.47
C ARG A 215 10.46 -7.41 15.59
N ALA A 216 10.32 -7.88 16.83
CA ALA A 216 11.03 -7.28 17.97
C ALA A 216 12.56 -7.30 17.80
N LEU A 217 13.11 -8.37 17.23
CA LEU A 217 14.53 -8.45 16.89
C LEU A 217 14.90 -7.55 15.71
N ALA A 218 14.03 -7.45 14.71
CA ALA A 218 14.25 -6.57 13.57
C ALA A 218 14.30 -5.08 13.97
N ASP A 219 13.53 -4.68 14.99
CA ASP A 219 13.52 -3.31 15.51
C ASP A 219 14.85 -2.90 16.20
N LEU A 220 15.63 -3.90 16.64
CA LEU A 220 16.98 -3.69 17.21
C LEU A 220 18.07 -3.52 16.12
N VAL A 221 17.73 -3.77 14.85
CA VAL A 221 18.70 -3.77 13.75
C VAL A 221 18.36 -2.66 12.76
N SER A 222 19.37 -1.87 12.34
CA SER A 222 19.16 -0.79 11.37
C SER A 222 18.57 -1.31 10.05
N ARG A 223 17.82 -0.47 9.37
CA ARG A 223 17.19 -0.79 8.06
C ARG A 223 18.23 -1.24 7.03
N GLU A 224 19.38 -0.56 7.00
CA GLU A 224 20.48 -0.89 6.08
C GLU A 224 21.03 -2.31 6.32
N THR A 225 21.16 -2.70 7.58
CA THR A 225 21.59 -4.05 7.96
C THR A 225 20.53 -5.09 7.61
N ARG A 226 19.24 -4.78 7.81
CA ARG A 226 18.13 -5.66 7.40
C ARG A 226 18.12 -5.88 5.89
N ASP A 227 18.34 -4.83 5.10
CA ASP A 227 18.39 -4.93 3.62
C ASP A 227 19.62 -5.73 3.14
N LYS A 228 20.78 -5.58 3.79
CA LYS A 228 21.98 -6.40 3.52
C LYS A 228 21.74 -7.89 3.85
N ILE A 229 21.12 -8.19 5.00
CA ILE A 229 20.75 -9.55 5.40
C ILE A 229 19.76 -10.13 4.39
N ARG A 230 18.73 -9.39 4.00
CA ARG A 230 17.75 -9.81 2.98
C ARG A 230 18.42 -10.10 1.64
N GLY A 231 19.33 -9.23 1.19
CA GLY A 231 20.12 -9.43 -0.04
C GLY A 231 20.99 -10.69 0.00
N PHE A 232 21.59 -10.98 1.15
CA PHE A 232 22.38 -12.19 1.36
C PHE A 232 21.52 -13.47 1.34
N LEU A 233 20.35 -13.42 1.98
CA LEU A 233 19.40 -14.54 2.04
C LEU A 233 18.65 -14.76 0.71
N ALA A 234 18.58 -13.75 -0.15
CA ALA A 234 17.94 -13.83 -1.47
C ALA A 234 18.77 -14.59 -2.53
N LYS A 235 19.67 -15.47 -2.13
CA LYS A 235 20.51 -16.31 -3.04
C LYS A 235 19.88 -17.65 -3.41
N GLY A 236 18.70 -17.98 -2.85
CA GLY A 236 17.98 -19.21 -3.13
C GLY A 236 17.34 -19.30 -4.51
N LYS A 237 16.86 -20.49 -4.90
CA LYS A 237 16.00 -20.65 -6.08
C LYS A 237 14.67 -19.94 -5.82
N ALA A 238 14.21 -19.18 -6.82
CA ALA A 238 12.92 -18.51 -6.74
C ALA A 238 11.78 -19.51 -6.49
N ARG A 239 10.94 -19.26 -5.48
CA ARG A 239 9.72 -20.05 -5.25
C ARG A 239 8.76 -19.82 -6.41
N LYS A 240 8.24 -20.92 -6.95
CA LYS A 240 7.17 -20.86 -7.96
C LYS A 240 5.84 -20.64 -7.25
N THR A 241 5.15 -19.56 -7.55
CA THR A 241 3.78 -19.34 -7.08
C THR A 241 2.82 -20.29 -7.82
N PRO A 242 1.76 -20.80 -7.17
CA PRO A 242 0.69 -21.48 -7.88
C PRO A 242 0.12 -20.62 -9.02
N PRO A 243 -0.34 -21.23 -10.11
CA PRO A 243 -0.95 -20.48 -11.19
C PRO A 243 -2.25 -19.83 -10.71
N PHE A 244 -2.42 -18.57 -11.06
CA PHE A 244 -3.66 -17.84 -10.85
C PHE A 244 -4.57 -18.16 -12.05
N SER A 245 -5.53 -19.06 -11.85
CA SER A 245 -6.32 -19.64 -12.95
C SER A 245 -7.27 -18.60 -13.59
N ASP A 246 -7.68 -18.85 -14.82
CA ASP A 246 -8.65 -18.00 -15.50
C ASP A 246 -10.03 -18.07 -14.84
N GLY A 247 -10.40 -19.24 -14.26
CA GLY A 247 -11.60 -19.38 -13.44
C GLY A 247 -11.56 -18.46 -12.22
N LEU A 248 -10.44 -18.42 -11.49
CA LEU A 248 -10.28 -17.53 -10.34
C LEU A 248 -10.33 -16.05 -10.76
N ARG A 249 -9.70 -15.68 -11.89
CA ARG A 249 -9.82 -14.31 -12.44
C ARG A 249 -11.26 -13.96 -12.76
N ALA A 250 -12.01 -14.89 -13.35
CA ALA A 250 -13.42 -14.68 -13.67
C ALA A 250 -14.30 -14.50 -12.41
N SER A 251 -14.04 -15.27 -11.36
CA SER A 251 -14.73 -15.13 -10.06
C SER A 251 -14.44 -13.77 -9.43
N ILE A 252 -13.17 -13.37 -9.36
CA ILE A 252 -12.78 -12.06 -8.82
C ILE A 252 -13.40 -10.92 -9.63
N ARG A 253 -13.42 -11.04 -10.96
CA ARG A 253 -14.08 -10.05 -11.83
C ARG A 253 -15.56 -9.90 -11.50
N ARG A 254 -16.30 -11.00 -11.33
CA ARG A 254 -17.71 -10.97 -10.92
C ARG A 254 -17.90 -10.28 -9.58
N ASP A 255 -17.07 -10.65 -8.60
CA ASP A 255 -17.16 -10.16 -7.22
C ASP A 255 -16.84 -8.66 -7.10
N LEU A 256 -16.06 -8.12 -8.02
CA LEU A 256 -15.61 -6.73 -8.02
C LEU A 256 -16.38 -5.82 -8.99
N SER A 257 -17.18 -6.38 -9.91
CA SER A 257 -17.85 -5.61 -10.97
C SER A 257 -18.70 -4.47 -10.42
N ALA A 258 -19.61 -4.75 -9.50
CA ALA A 258 -20.50 -3.73 -8.93
C ALA A 258 -19.73 -2.64 -8.16
N ASP A 259 -18.68 -3.01 -7.41
CA ASP A 259 -17.84 -2.04 -6.68
C ASP A 259 -17.03 -1.18 -7.66
N THR A 260 -16.48 -1.77 -8.71
CA THR A 260 -15.71 -1.05 -9.74
C THR A 260 -16.58 -0.06 -10.49
N ASP A 261 -17.80 -0.43 -10.89
CA ASP A 261 -18.75 0.47 -11.55
C ASP A 261 -19.13 1.64 -10.64
N ARG A 262 -19.29 1.37 -9.35
CA ARG A 262 -19.55 2.40 -8.35
C ARG A 262 -18.33 3.32 -8.18
N PHE A 263 -17.12 2.76 -8.14
CA PHE A 263 -15.88 3.52 -8.04
C PHE A 263 -15.70 4.49 -9.22
N ARG A 264 -15.97 4.04 -10.45
CA ARG A 264 -15.99 4.90 -11.65
C ARG A 264 -16.95 6.08 -11.49
N LYS A 265 -18.16 5.83 -10.98
CA LYS A 265 -19.17 6.89 -10.73
C LYS A 265 -18.73 7.89 -9.67
N ILE A 266 -18.15 7.42 -8.56
CA ILE A 266 -17.67 8.29 -7.47
C ILE A 266 -16.52 9.18 -7.94
N THR A 267 -15.57 8.58 -8.68
CA THR A 267 -14.35 9.29 -9.11
C THR A 267 -14.53 10.13 -10.37
N GLY A 268 -15.52 9.79 -11.22
CA GLY A 268 -15.67 10.36 -12.55
C GLY A 268 -14.58 9.89 -13.55
N GLN A 269 -13.80 8.88 -13.20
CA GLN A 269 -12.77 8.27 -14.05
C GLN A 269 -13.28 6.95 -14.61
N ASP A 270 -13.06 6.67 -15.88
CA ASP A 270 -13.58 5.48 -16.56
C ASP A 270 -12.73 4.22 -16.34
N PHE A 271 -11.41 4.37 -16.18
CA PHE A 271 -10.46 3.25 -16.08
C PHE A 271 -10.71 2.20 -17.18
N ALA A 272 -10.89 2.66 -18.43
CA ALA A 272 -11.31 1.83 -19.56
C ALA A 272 -10.37 0.65 -19.86
N HIS A 273 -9.11 0.73 -19.42
CA HIS A 273 -8.10 -0.32 -19.59
C HIS A 273 -8.21 -1.45 -18.54
N TRP A 274 -9.06 -1.33 -17.51
CA TRP A 274 -9.24 -2.37 -16.51
C TRP A 274 -10.05 -3.55 -17.07
N GLN A 275 -9.79 -4.74 -16.55
CA GLN A 275 -10.43 -5.99 -16.96
C GLN A 275 -11.82 -6.22 -16.30
N VAL A 276 -12.25 -5.32 -15.43
CA VAL A 276 -13.53 -5.39 -14.70
C VAL A 276 -14.52 -4.38 -15.26
#